data_e710298b329e265b8ee945c9409d3bcc
#
_entry.id   e710298b329e265b8ee945c9409d3bcc
#
_cell.length_a   1.000
_cell.length_b   1.000
_cell.length_c   1.000
_cell.angle_alpha   90.00
_cell.angle_beta   90.00
_cell.angle_gamma   90.00
#
_symmetry.space_group_name_H-M   'P 1'
#
loop_
_entity.id
_entity.type
_entity.pdbx_description
1 polymer ?
#
loop_
_entity_poly.entity_id
_entity_poly.type
_entity_poly.pdbx_seq_one_letter_code
_entity_poly.pdbx_strand_id
1 'polypeptide(L)'
;MKILVAEDEPLFRKLLTQLLSTEFDLTVTEDGTTALARLREENGPVLAILDWVMPGISGLEVCRELRASRRTAGIYVILLTARNDSADIVAGLRAGADDYVTKPVQPEELRARVQLGCRIIELRSALKTEVGALAVALAREKLLLNRLALIPERPSRRASRKEIASVV
;
A
#
# COMPACT_ATOMS: atom_id res chain seq x y z
N MET A 1 -8.60 -10.06 -4.70
CA MET A 1 -7.68 -9.61 -3.62
C MET A 1 -6.90 -10.80 -3.11
N LYS A 2 -5.60 -10.67 -2.98
CA LYS A 2 -4.74 -11.70 -2.35
C LYS A 2 -4.71 -11.50 -0.84
N ILE A 3 -4.82 -12.59 -0.10
CA ILE A 3 -4.67 -12.61 1.36
C ILE A 3 -3.64 -13.65 1.74
N LEU A 4 -2.66 -13.27 2.56
CA LEU A 4 -1.76 -14.22 3.19
C LEU A 4 -2.24 -14.48 4.62
N VAL A 5 -2.35 -15.76 4.97
CA VAL A 5 -2.67 -16.22 6.34
C VAL A 5 -1.44 -16.93 6.89
N ALA A 6 -0.94 -16.49 8.02
CA ALA A 6 0.12 -17.14 8.78
C ALA A 6 -0.41 -17.58 10.15
N GLU A 7 -0.46 -18.90 10.38
CA GLU A 7 -1.03 -19.50 11.58
C GLU A 7 -0.39 -20.87 11.78
N ASP A 8 0.20 -21.14 12.93
CA ASP A 8 0.90 -22.40 13.20
C ASP A 8 -0.03 -23.51 13.65
N GLU A 9 -1.16 -23.20 14.30
CA GLU A 9 -2.13 -24.22 14.74
C GLU A 9 -2.94 -24.78 13.56
N PRO A 10 -2.84 -26.10 13.24
CA PRO A 10 -3.44 -26.66 12.04
C PRO A 10 -4.96 -26.54 11.98
N LEU A 11 -5.64 -26.68 13.13
CA LEU A 11 -7.12 -26.62 13.19
C LEU A 11 -7.59 -25.19 12.94
N PHE A 12 -6.94 -24.22 13.56
CA PHE A 12 -7.30 -22.81 13.38
C PHE A 12 -6.93 -22.31 11.99
N ARG A 13 -5.79 -22.72 11.45
CA ARG A 13 -5.40 -22.46 10.06
C ARG A 13 -6.43 -22.99 9.06
N LYS A 14 -6.95 -24.22 9.28
CA LYS A 14 -8.03 -24.78 8.46
C LYS A 14 -9.31 -23.98 8.55
N LEU A 15 -9.68 -23.53 9.75
CA LEU A 15 -10.85 -22.67 9.96
C LEU A 15 -10.73 -21.35 9.18
N LEU A 16 -9.61 -20.66 9.28
CA LEU A 16 -9.35 -19.42 8.55
C LEU A 16 -9.41 -19.64 7.04
N THR A 17 -8.81 -20.73 6.57
CA THR A 17 -8.84 -21.11 5.16
C THR A 17 -10.27 -21.33 4.66
N GLN A 18 -11.06 -22.09 5.37
CA GLN A 18 -12.47 -22.32 5.01
C GLN A 18 -13.30 -21.05 5.02
N LEU A 19 -13.05 -20.17 5.98
CA LEU A 19 -13.79 -18.92 6.14
C LEU A 19 -13.54 -17.95 4.98
N LEU A 20 -12.32 -17.93 4.44
CA LEU A 20 -11.89 -16.87 3.52
C LEU A 20 -11.71 -17.35 2.06
N SER A 21 -11.50 -18.66 1.82
CA SER A 21 -11.17 -19.18 0.47
C SER A 21 -12.31 -19.04 -0.53
N THR A 22 -13.54 -18.84 -0.09
CA THR A 22 -14.69 -18.64 -0.98
C THR A 22 -14.72 -17.25 -1.65
N GLU A 23 -14.07 -16.27 -1.03
CA GLU A 23 -14.13 -14.87 -1.47
C GLU A 23 -12.75 -14.34 -1.91
N PHE A 24 -11.65 -14.96 -1.44
CA PHE A 24 -10.31 -14.43 -1.59
C PHE A 24 -9.32 -15.47 -2.13
N ASP A 25 -8.29 -15.00 -2.83
CA ASP A 25 -7.13 -15.79 -3.24
C ASP A 25 -6.16 -15.89 -2.05
N LEU A 26 -6.04 -17.10 -1.48
CA LEU A 26 -5.31 -17.33 -0.24
C LEU A 26 -3.93 -17.93 -0.48
N THR A 27 -2.93 -17.34 0.18
CA THR A 27 -1.64 -17.98 0.45
C THR A 27 -1.58 -18.29 1.95
N VAL A 28 -1.28 -19.54 2.29
CA VAL A 28 -1.28 -20.00 3.69
C VAL A 28 0.13 -20.45 4.08
N THR A 29 0.59 -20.03 5.25
CA THR A 29 1.89 -20.38 5.83
C THR A 29 1.73 -20.81 7.30
N GLU A 30 2.73 -21.51 7.82
CA GLU A 30 2.70 -22.10 9.17
C GLU A 30 3.64 -21.38 10.15
N ASP A 31 4.44 -20.44 9.66
CA ASP A 31 5.43 -19.71 10.43
C ASP A 31 5.65 -18.30 9.91
N GLY A 32 6.19 -17.45 10.77
CA GLY A 32 6.42 -16.04 10.43
C GLY A 32 7.56 -15.81 9.44
N THR A 33 8.55 -16.69 9.40
CA THR A 33 9.71 -16.55 8.49
C THR A 33 9.27 -16.78 7.04
N THR A 34 8.52 -17.86 6.82
CA THR A 34 7.92 -18.16 5.50
C THR A 34 6.91 -17.08 5.10
N ALA A 35 6.08 -16.61 6.04
CA ALA A 35 5.13 -15.53 5.80
C ALA A 35 5.84 -14.26 5.32
N LEU A 36 6.89 -13.82 6.00
CA LEU A 36 7.66 -12.64 5.64
C LEU A 36 8.32 -12.79 4.26
N ALA A 37 8.88 -13.96 3.96
CA ALA A 37 9.49 -14.24 2.66
C ALA A 37 8.46 -14.09 1.53
N ARG A 38 7.27 -14.71 1.67
CA ARG A 38 6.18 -14.61 0.70
C ARG A 38 5.67 -13.17 0.53
N LEU A 39 5.47 -12.45 1.64
CA LEU A 39 5.00 -11.05 1.59
C LEU A 39 6.02 -10.12 0.90
N ARG A 40 7.32 -10.42 1.00
CA ARG A 40 8.37 -9.69 0.29
C ARG A 40 8.40 -9.95 -1.22
N GLU A 41 7.92 -11.09 -1.67
CA GLU A 41 7.83 -11.44 -3.10
C GLU A 41 6.63 -10.78 -3.80
N GLU A 42 5.59 -10.39 -3.05
CA GLU A 42 4.37 -9.81 -3.61
C GLU A 42 4.61 -8.44 -4.23
N ASN A 43 4.01 -8.22 -5.40
CA ASN A 43 4.15 -6.99 -6.17
C ASN A 43 2.85 -6.16 -6.26
N GLY A 44 1.81 -6.58 -5.55
CA GLY A 44 0.48 -5.96 -5.60
C GLY A 44 -0.11 -5.68 -4.22
N PRO A 45 -1.35 -5.21 -4.19
CA PRO A 45 -2.07 -5.02 -2.95
C PRO A 45 -2.36 -6.35 -2.27
N VAL A 46 -1.91 -6.50 -1.04
CA VAL A 46 -2.03 -7.71 -0.22
C VAL A 46 -2.53 -7.34 1.18
N LEU A 47 -3.41 -8.19 1.73
CA LEU A 47 -3.76 -8.20 3.13
C LEU A 47 -3.08 -9.41 3.80
N ALA A 48 -2.46 -9.19 4.94
CA ALA A 48 -1.85 -10.26 5.75
C ALA A 48 -2.65 -10.45 7.05
N ILE A 49 -2.97 -11.70 7.36
CA ILE A 49 -3.53 -12.11 8.65
C ILE A 49 -2.45 -12.93 9.32
N LEU A 50 -1.92 -12.46 10.43
CA LEU A 50 -0.76 -13.04 11.09
C LEU A 50 -1.11 -13.40 12.53
N ASP A 51 -0.89 -14.65 12.93
CA ASP A 51 -0.88 -14.96 14.34
C ASP A 51 0.28 -14.23 15.04
N TRP A 52 0.02 -13.78 16.25
CA TRP A 52 1.02 -13.11 17.09
C TRP A 52 2.17 -14.05 17.45
N VAL A 53 1.84 -15.27 17.84
CA VAL A 53 2.82 -16.25 18.32
C VAL A 53 2.95 -17.37 17.27
N MET A 54 4.09 -17.42 16.61
CA MET A 54 4.41 -18.43 15.61
C MET A 54 5.86 -18.89 15.74
N PRO A 55 6.21 -20.10 15.25
CA PRO A 55 7.59 -20.52 15.09
C PRO A 55 8.41 -19.56 14.20
N GLY A 56 9.70 -19.49 14.47
CA GLY A 56 10.60 -18.57 13.77
C GLY A 56 10.47 -17.16 14.31
N ILE A 57 9.92 -16.25 13.51
CA ILE A 57 9.63 -14.89 13.93
C ILE A 57 8.14 -14.70 14.22
N SER A 58 7.82 -13.92 15.25
CA SER A 58 6.45 -13.62 15.64
C SER A 58 5.73 -12.73 14.61
N GLY A 59 4.40 -12.73 14.61
CA GLY A 59 3.63 -11.82 13.77
C GLY A 59 3.94 -10.34 14.02
N LEU A 60 4.31 -10.01 15.26
CA LEU A 60 4.76 -8.67 15.64
C LEU A 60 6.08 -8.28 14.96
N GLU A 61 7.02 -9.21 14.89
CA GLU A 61 8.30 -9.01 14.20
C GLU A 61 8.09 -8.92 12.69
N VAL A 62 7.21 -9.76 12.12
CA VAL A 62 6.80 -9.65 10.71
C VAL A 62 6.25 -8.24 10.42
N CYS A 63 5.37 -7.70 11.26
CA CYS A 63 4.87 -6.34 11.11
C CYS A 63 5.99 -5.32 11.04
N ARG A 64 6.94 -5.34 11.99
CA ARG A 64 8.07 -4.40 12.03
C ARG A 64 8.91 -4.47 10.77
N GLU A 65 9.23 -5.68 10.31
CA GLU A 65 9.99 -5.92 9.09
C GLU A 65 9.26 -5.39 7.83
N LEU A 66 7.94 -5.59 7.75
CA LEU A 66 7.14 -5.06 6.65
C LEU A 66 7.15 -3.52 6.63
N ARG A 67 7.09 -2.87 7.80
CA ARG A 67 7.11 -1.39 7.90
C ARG A 67 8.48 -0.79 7.66
N ALA A 68 9.56 -1.53 7.87
CA ALA A 68 10.92 -1.08 7.61
C ALA A 68 11.23 -0.91 6.11
N SER A 69 10.46 -1.53 5.21
CA SER A 69 10.67 -1.47 3.77
C SER A 69 9.55 -0.70 3.06
N ARG A 70 9.91 0.29 2.23
CA ARG A 70 8.93 1.03 1.39
C ARG A 70 8.12 0.13 0.45
N ARG A 71 8.67 -1.00 0.05
CA ARG A 71 8.00 -1.96 -0.84
C ARG A 71 6.84 -2.66 -0.15
N THR A 72 7.00 -3.03 1.12
CA THR A 72 6.05 -3.82 1.90
C THR A 72 5.24 -3.00 2.89
N ALA A 73 5.61 -1.73 3.15
CA ALA A 73 4.94 -0.87 4.13
C ALA A 73 3.45 -0.63 3.82
N GLY A 74 3.02 -0.83 2.58
CA GLY A 74 1.62 -0.70 2.16
C GLY A 74 0.75 -1.94 2.39
N ILE A 75 1.33 -3.08 2.79
CA ILE A 75 0.59 -4.31 3.12
C ILE A 75 -0.29 -4.03 4.33
N TYR A 76 -1.59 -4.36 4.22
CA TYR A 76 -2.51 -4.24 5.34
C TYR A 76 -2.37 -5.46 6.25
N VAL A 77 -2.12 -5.25 7.53
CA VAL A 77 -1.84 -6.32 8.49
C VAL A 77 -2.89 -6.37 9.57
N ILE A 78 -3.55 -7.53 9.72
CA ILE A 78 -4.41 -7.90 10.84
C ILE A 78 -3.64 -8.88 11.71
N LEU A 79 -3.40 -8.55 12.98
CA LEU A 79 -2.83 -9.47 13.96
C LEU A 79 -3.93 -10.29 14.64
N LEU A 80 -3.73 -11.61 14.72
CA LEU A 80 -4.53 -12.50 15.55
C LEU A 80 -3.79 -12.69 16.89
N THR A 81 -4.49 -12.56 18.00
CA THR A 81 -3.87 -12.65 19.31
C THR A 81 -4.77 -13.28 20.36
N ALA A 82 -4.23 -14.17 21.18
CA ALA A 82 -4.90 -14.64 22.39
C ALA A 82 -4.79 -13.64 23.57
N ARG A 83 -4.07 -12.53 23.36
CA ARG A 83 -3.77 -11.54 24.39
C ARG A 83 -4.80 -10.43 24.38
N ASN A 84 -5.46 -10.21 25.51
CA ASN A 84 -6.54 -9.23 25.66
C ASN A 84 -6.10 -7.98 26.41
N ASP A 85 -4.85 -7.92 26.87
CA ASP A 85 -4.37 -6.78 27.65
C ASP A 85 -4.17 -5.55 26.76
N SER A 86 -4.57 -4.40 27.27
CA SER A 86 -4.41 -3.12 26.58
C SER A 86 -2.97 -2.83 26.17
N ALA A 87 -1.99 -3.30 26.94
CA ALA A 87 -0.57 -3.17 26.64
C ALA A 87 -0.16 -3.95 25.39
N ASP A 88 -0.67 -5.16 25.20
CA ASP A 88 -0.40 -5.98 24.01
C ASP A 88 -1.05 -5.39 22.76
N ILE A 89 -2.28 -4.92 22.86
CA ILE A 89 -2.95 -4.21 21.75
C ILE A 89 -2.13 -3.00 21.30
N VAL A 90 -1.68 -2.18 22.25
CA VAL A 90 -0.83 -1.02 21.96
C VAL A 90 0.50 -1.45 21.33
N ALA A 91 1.10 -2.56 21.79
CA ALA A 91 2.34 -3.09 21.22
C ALA A 91 2.16 -3.53 19.75
N GLY A 92 1.03 -4.20 19.41
CA GLY A 92 0.69 -4.58 18.06
C GLY A 92 0.53 -3.38 17.11
N LEU A 93 -0.24 -2.38 17.53
CA LEU A 93 -0.44 -1.16 16.76
C LEU A 93 0.87 -0.37 16.59
N ARG A 94 1.69 -0.26 17.64
CA ARG A 94 3.01 0.38 17.57
C ARG A 94 4.00 -0.37 16.67
N ALA A 95 3.86 -1.69 16.54
CA ALA A 95 4.65 -2.47 15.59
C ALA A 95 4.23 -2.22 14.14
N GLY A 96 3.09 -1.56 13.93
CA GLY A 96 2.59 -1.18 12.61
C GLY A 96 1.50 -2.09 12.06
N ALA A 97 0.83 -2.90 12.90
CA ALA A 97 -0.42 -3.55 12.50
C ALA A 97 -1.49 -2.49 12.19
N ASP A 98 -2.30 -2.73 11.16
CA ASP A 98 -3.42 -1.86 10.82
C ASP A 98 -4.68 -2.20 11.64
N ASP A 99 -4.79 -3.47 12.07
CA ASP A 99 -5.89 -3.95 12.90
C ASP A 99 -5.47 -5.18 13.72
N TYR A 100 -6.28 -5.59 14.68
CA TYR A 100 -6.09 -6.81 15.47
C TYR A 100 -7.42 -7.49 15.74
N VAL A 101 -7.39 -8.82 15.94
CA VAL A 101 -8.53 -9.64 16.32
C VAL A 101 -8.13 -10.57 17.45
N THR A 102 -8.92 -10.60 18.51
CA THR A 102 -8.65 -11.47 19.66
C THR A 102 -9.21 -12.88 19.43
N LYS A 103 -8.45 -13.89 19.82
CA LYS A 103 -8.90 -15.29 19.87
C LYS A 103 -9.74 -15.52 21.16
N PRO A 104 -10.88 -16.25 21.11
CA PRO A 104 -11.41 -16.98 19.96
C PRO A 104 -12.04 -16.04 18.92
N VAL A 105 -11.69 -16.25 17.67
CA VAL A 105 -12.11 -15.40 16.55
C VAL A 105 -13.58 -15.69 16.20
N GLN A 106 -14.39 -14.63 16.17
CA GLN A 106 -15.75 -14.71 15.64
C GLN A 106 -15.70 -14.59 14.11
N PRO A 107 -16.29 -15.56 13.35
CA PRO A 107 -16.21 -15.57 11.89
C PRO A 107 -16.71 -14.28 11.23
N GLU A 108 -17.84 -13.75 11.71
CA GLU A 108 -18.45 -12.52 11.18
C GLU A 108 -17.57 -11.29 11.46
N GLU A 109 -16.95 -11.22 12.63
CA GLU A 109 -16.04 -10.14 12.98
C GLU A 109 -14.81 -10.16 12.06
N LEU A 110 -14.18 -11.33 11.89
CA LEU A 110 -13.01 -11.43 11.02
C LEU A 110 -13.34 -11.05 9.58
N ARG A 111 -14.47 -11.55 9.04
CA ARG A 111 -14.91 -11.15 7.69
C ARG A 111 -15.09 -9.65 7.56
N ALA A 112 -15.76 -9.01 8.51
CA ALA A 112 -15.98 -7.57 8.48
C ALA A 112 -14.65 -6.79 8.48
N ARG A 113 -13.68 -7.20 9.30
CA ARG A 113 -12.35 -6.57 9.35
C ARG A 113 -11.55 -6.79 8.07
N VAL A 114 -11.58 -7.99 7.50
CA VAL A 114 -10.94 -8.31 6.22
C VAL A 114 -11.55 -7.45 5.10
N GLN A 115 -12.87 -7.35 5.02
CA GLN A 115 -13.56 -6.51 4.03
C GLN A 115 -13.19 -5.03 4.20
N LEU A 116 -13.10 -4.53 5.43
CA LEU A 116 -12.62 -3.17 5.71
C LEU A 116 -11.18 -2.98 5.24
N GLY A 117 -10.29 -3.92 5.55
CA GLY A 117 -8.90 -3.90 5.09
C GLY A 117 -8.78 -3.88 3.57
N CYS A 118 -9.55 -4.71 2.87
CA CYS A 118 -9.62 -4.72 1.41
C CYS A 118 -10.04 -3.35 0.86
N ARG A 119 -11.08 -2.75 1.43
CA ARG A 119 -11.54 -1.42 1.03
C ARG A 119 -10.49 -0.33 1.24
N ILE A 120 -9.76 -0.38 2.35
CA ILE A 120 -8.66 0.56 2.63
C ILE A 120 -7.54 0.40 1.59
N ILE A 121 -7.17 -0.84 1.25
CA ILE A 121 -6.17 -1.14 0.21
C ILE A 121 -6.61 -0.57 -1.14
N GLU A 122 -7.86 -0.79 -1.54
CA GLU A 122 -8.41 -0.27 -2.80
C GLU A 122 -8.37 1.26 -2.86
N LEU A 123 -8.79 1.93 -1.78
CA LEU A 123 -8.76 3.39 -1.69
C LEU A 123 -7.32 3.93 -1.76
N ARG A 124 -6.37 3.31 -1.05
CA ARG A 124 -4.94 3.68 -1.12
C ARG A 124 -4.38 3.49 -2.54
N SER A 125 -4.77 2.43 -3.23
CA SER A 125 -4.33 2.15 -4.60
C SER A 125 -4.89 3.17 -5.59
N ALA A 126 -6.19 3.50 -5.51
CA ALA A 126 -6.82 4.52 -6.33
C ALA A 126 -6.17 5.89 -6.14
N LEU A 127 -5.98 6.31 -4.90
CA LEU A 127 -5.32 7.58 -4.57
C LEU A 127 -3.89 7.65 -5.13
N LYS A 128 -3.13 6.56 -5.01
CA LYS A 128 -1.75 6.50 -5.56
C LYS A 128 -1.74 6.67 -7.08
N THR A 129 -2.72 6.09 -7.78
CA THR A 129 -2.87 6.21 -9.23
C THR A 129 -3.20 7.66 -9.62
N GLU A 130 -4.14 8.30 -8.93
CA GLU A 130 -4.53 9.69 -9.20
C GLU A 130 -3.39 10.68 -8.94
N VAL A 131 -2.69 10.52 -7.80
CA VAL A 131 -1.52 11.35 -7.48
C VAL A 131 -0.42 11.17 -8.52
N GLY A 132 -0.19 9.94 -8.97
CA GLY A 132 0.76 9.64 -10.04
C GLY A 132 0.39 10.32 -11.36
N ALA A 133 -0.87 10.25 -11.77
CA ALA A 133 -1.37 10.89 -12.98
C ALA A 133 -1.23 12.42 -12.92
N LEU A 134 -1.56 13.02 -11.77
CA LEU A 134 -1.40 14.46 -11.54
C LEU A 134 0.06 14.90 -11.62
N ALA A 135 0.97 14.15 -11.02
CA ALA A 135 2.41 14.43 -11.08
C ALA A 135 2.95 14.42 -12.52
N VAL A 136 2.51 13.44 -13.33
CA VAL A 136 2.87 13.38 -14.76
C VAL A 136 2.30 14.57 -15.53
N ALA A 137 1.06 14.96 -15.29
CA ALA A 137 0.42 16.12 -15.93
C ALA A 137 1.17 17.43 -15.62
N LEU A 138 1.50 17.66 -14.34
CA LEU A 138 2.28 18.83 -13.90
C LEU A 138 3.68 18.86 -14.51
N ALA A 139 4.35 17.71 -14.60
CA ALA A 139 5.67 17.62 -15.23
C ALA A 139 5.61 17.98 -16.73
N ARG A 140 4.55 17.53 -17.42
CA ARG A 140 4.30 17.86 -18.84
C ARG A 140 4.04 19.35 -19.04
N GLU A 141 3.22 19.96 -18.21
CA GLU A 141 2.91 21.39 -18.26
C GLU A 141 4.19 22.23 -18.05
N LYS A 142 4.97 21.91 -17.03
CA LYS A 142 6.26 22.58 -16.75
C LYS A 142 7.22 22.49 -17.94
N LEU A 143 7.28 21.33 -18.61
CA LEU A 143 8.11 21.15 -19.80
C LEU A 143 7.63 22.04 -20.96
N LEU A 144 6.32 22.17 -21.17
CA LEU A 144 5.75 23.05 -22.20
C LEU A 144 6.05 24.52 -21.92
N LEU A 145 5.87 24.97 -20.69
CA LEU A 145 6.20 26.35 -20.27
C LEU A 145 7.67 26.68 -20.50
N ASN A 146 8.58 25.76 -20.15
CA ASN A 146 10.00 25.94 -20.40
C ASN A 146 10.33 26.02 -21.90
N ARG A 147 9.63 25.25 -22.75
CA ARG A 147 9.79 25.34 -24.22
C ARG A 147 9.28 26.67 -24.78
N LEU A 148 8.18 27.19 -24.28
CA LEU A 148 7.64 28.49 -24.68
C LEU A 148 8.57 29.64 -24.29
N ALA A 149 9.18 29.58 -23.10
CA ALA A 149 10.14 30.57 -22.61
C ALA A 149 11.44 30.62 -23.43
N LEU A 150 11.76 29.55 -24.19
CA LEU A 150 12.94 29.50 -25.07
C LEU A 150 12.66 29.98 -26.49
N ILE A 151 11.42 30.39 -26.84
CA ILE A 151 11.11 30.95 -28.14
C ILE A 151 11.62 32.40 -28.16
N PRO A 152 12.61 32.75 -28.99
CA PRO A 152 13.10 34.14 -29.05
C PRO A 152 11.98 35.06 -29.57
N GLU A 153 11.80 36.18 -28.89
CA GLU A 153 10.85 37.19 -29.35
C GLU A 153 11.19 37.59 -30.80
N ARG A 154 10.20 37.50 -31.68
CA ARG A 154 10.37 38.05 -33.05
C ARG A 154 10.73 39.51 -32.94
N PRO A 155 11.85 39.99 -33.57
CA PRO A 155 12.17 41.40 -33.55
C PRO A 155 10.99 42.18 -34.17
N SER A 156 10.48 43.15 -33.45
CA SER A 156 9.39 44.00 -33.89
C SER A 156 9.82 44.70 -35.20
N ARG A 157 9.09 44.49 -36.27
CA ARG A 157 9.24 45.25 -37.51
C ARG A 157 8.85 46.73 -37.25
N ARG A 158 9.70 47.46 -36.57
CA ARG A 158 9.59 48.89 -36.41
C ARG A 158 10.89 49.56 -36.89
N ALA A 159 11.20 49.41 -38.18
CA ALA A 159 12.19 50.27 -38.84
C ALA A 159 12.00 50.15 -40.35
N SER A 160 11.19 50.97 -40.96
CA SER A 160 11.31 51.42 -42.36
C SER A 160 10.17 52.36 -42.70
N ARG A 161 10.18 53.55 -42.07
CA ARG A 161 9.41 54.71 -42.58
C ARG A 161 10.23 55.99 -42.37
N LYS A 162 11.51 55.98 -42.78
CA LYS A 162 12.35 57.19 -42.82
C LYS A 162 13.46 57.07 -43.87
N GLU A 163 13.13 56.69 -45.08
CA GLU A 163 14.07 56.80 -46.20
C GLU A 163 13.34 56.89 -47.55
N ILE A 164 12.32 57.77 -47.61
CA ILE A 164 11.81 58.24 -48.91
C ILE A 164 11.44 59.71 -48.73
N ALA A 165 12.38 60.57 -48.51
CA ALA A 165 12.21 62.00 -48.66
C ALA A 165 13.57 62.70 -48.76
N SER A 166 14.34 62.41 -49.81
CA SER A 166 15.47 63.23 -50.17
C SER A 166 16.00 62.83 -51.55
N VAL A 167 15.19 63.02 -52.58
CA VAL A 167 15.65 63.27 -53.96
C VAL A 167 14.55 64.04 -54.67
N VAL A 168 14.59 65.33 -54.67
CA VAL A 168 14.34 66.30 -55.74
C VAL A 168 15.06 67.60 -55.37
#